data_03e331b941a139cbc92b3a8527ee251e
#
_entry.id   03e331b941a139cbc92b3a8527ee251e
#
_cell.length_a   1.000
_cell.length_b   1.000
_cell.length_c   1.000
_cell.angle_alpha   90.00
_cell.angle_beta   90.00
_cell.angle_gamma   90.00
#
_symmetry.space_group_name_H-M   'P 1'
#
loop_
_entity.id
_entity.type
_entity.pdbx_description
1 polymer ?
#
loop_
_entity_poly.entity_id
_entity_poly.type
_entity_poly.pdbx_seq_one_letter_code
_entity_poly.pdbx_strand_id
1 'polypeptide(L)'
;MIVIFSHGKESGPSGSKIKALSLIAEKHGFSVDSIDYSDISSPDHRVDHLLKIIKDINEDIVLVGSSMGGYVSLVASEQIKLKAIFLLAPALYMDDYKISNGRLKKEERDAL
;
A
#
# COMPACT_ATOMS: atom_id res chain seq x y z
N MET A 1 -17.62 -1.88 1.02
CA MET A 1 -16.29 -1.26 0.78
C MET A 1 -15.29 -1.78 1.79
N ILE A 2 -14.13 -2.18 1.32
CA ILE A 2 -13.06 -2.65 2.19
C ILE A 2 -11.88 -1.67 2.13
N VAL A 3 -11.29 -1.38 3.29
CA VAL A 3 -10.10 -0.57 3.42
C VAL A 3 -8.93 -1.50 3.70
N ILE A 4 -7.93 -1.48 2.83
CA ILE A 4 -6.76 -2.35 2.96
C ILE A 4 -5.53 -1.51 3.26
N PHE A 5 -4.88 -1.82 4.37
CA PHE A 5 -3.70 -1.12 4.85
C PHE A 5 -2.42 -1.86 4.45
N SER A 6 -1.43 -1.11 4.00
CA SER A 6 -0.09 -1.60 3.69
C SER A 6 0.94 -0.83 4.49
N HIS A 7 1.65 -1.55 5.37
CA HIS A 7 2.61 -0.96 6.31
C HIS A 7 3.97 -0.69 5.67
N GLY A 8 4.82 0.04 6.38
CA GLY A 8 6.17 0.37 5.94
C GLY A 8 7.16 -0.77 6.08
N LYS A 9 8.42 -0.48 5.74
CA LYS A 9 9.49 -1.47 5.72
C LYS A 9 9.78 -2.07 7.10
N GLU A 10 9.78 -1.22 8.11
CA GLU A 10 10.18 -1.62 9.47
C GLU A 10 9.02 -1.65 10.45
N SER A 11 7.82 -1.36 9.98
CA SER A 11 6.62 -1.48 10.80
C SER A 11 5.91 -2.79 10.48
N GLY A 12 4.85 -3.07 11.19
CA GLY A 12 4.02 -4.24 10.96
C GLY A 12 2.59 -3.86 10.69
N PRO A 13 1.72 -4.86 10.49
CA PRO A 13 0.31 -4.62 10.14
C PRO A 13 -0.51 -4.00 11.29
N SER A 14 0.06 -3.94 12.48
CA SER A 14 -0.62 -3.41 13.67
C SER A 14 0.03 -2.15 14.23
N GLY A 15 0.71 -1.37 13.38
CA GLY A 15 1.30 -0.10 13.77
C GLY A 15 0.25 0.89 14.28
N SER A 16 0.68 1.89 15.05
CA SER A 16 -0.26 2.82 15.72
C SER A 16 -1.15 3.58 14.75
N LYS A 17 -0.62 4.03 13.62
CA LYS A 17 -1.41 4.73 12.60
C LYS A 17 -2.47 3.82 11.99
N ILE A 18 -2.09 2.59 11.66
CA ILE A 18 -3.01 1.61 11.08
C ILE A 18 -4.11 1.28 12.07
N LYS A 19 -3.77 1.06 13.34
CA LYS A 19 -4.78 0.78 14.37
C LYS A 19 -5.78 1.93 14.49
N ALA A 20 -5.29 3.16 14.57
CA ALA A 20 -6.16 4.33 14.71
C ALA A 20 -7.10 4.49 13.51
N LEU A 21 -6.56 4.38 12.30
CA LEU A 21 -7.36 4.52 11.08
C LEU A 21 -8.31 3.34 10.88
N SER A 22 -7.91 2.13 11.27
CA SER A 22 -8.77 0.95 11.21
C SER A 22 -10.00 1.13 12.09
N LEU A 23 -9.83 1.63 13.30
CA LEU A 23 -10.96 1.90 14.21
C LEU A 23 -11.93 2.91 13.61
N ILE A 24 -11.39 3.96 12.98
CA ILE A 24 -12.23 4.97 12.32
C ILE A 24 -13.02 4.35 11.15
N ALA A 25 -12.34 3.57 10.30
CA ALA A 25 -12.98 2.92 9.17
C ALA A 25 -14.09 1.96 9.60
N GLU A 26 -13.82 1.14 10.61
CA GLU A 26 -14.80 0.20 11.15
C GLU A 26 -16.00 0.92 11.76
N LYS A 27 -15.74 2.05 12.44
CA LYS A 27 -16.80 2.87 13.02
C LYS A 27 -17.75 3.42 11.96
N HIS A 28 -17.26 3.63 10.75
CA HIS A 28 -18.07 4.09 9.61
C HIS A 28 -18.66 2.91 8.80
N GLY A 29 -18.55 1.70 9.29
CA GLY A 29 -19.18 0.53 8.67
C GLY A 29 -18.36 -0.12 7.56
N PHE A 30 -17.08 0.23 7.41
CA PHE A 30 -16.22 -0.37 6.39
C PHE A 30 -15.53 -1.63 6.93
N SER A 31 -15.35 -2.62 6.07
CA SER A 31 -14.47 -3.75 6.37
C SER A 31 -13.01 -3.28 6.32
N VAL A 32 -12.17 -3.88 7.12
CA VAL A 32 -10.76 -3.52 7.19
C VAL A 32 -9.89 -4.77 7.11
N ASP A 33 -8.81 -4.66 6.35
CA ASP A 33 -7.76 -5.68 6.34
C ASP A 33 -6.41 -4.96 6.37
N SER A 34 -5.51 -5.46 7.21
CA SER A 34 -4.15 -4.96 7.29
C SER A 34 -3.21 -6.08 6.92
N ILE A 35 -2.57 -5.96 5.76
CA ILE A 35 -1.73 -7.02 5.24
C ILE A 35 -0.38 -7.03 5.96
N ASP A 36 0.09 -8.22 6.31
CA ASP A 36 1.41 -8.40 6.91
C ASP A 36 2.44 -8.68 5.82
N TYR A 37 3.36 -7.74 5.62
CA TYR A 37 4.46 -7.88 4.68
C TYR A 37 5.80 -8.15 5.38
N SER A 38 5.78 -8.49 6.68
CA SER A 38 7.00 -8.56 7.49
C SER A 38 8.06 -9.50 6.92
N ASP A 39 7.64 -10.58 6.27
CA ASP A 39 8.54 -11.56 5.67
C ASP A 39 8.90 -11.25 4.22
N ILE A 40 8.44 -10.13 3.69
CA ILE A 40 8.66 -9.74 2.30
C ILE A 40 9.47 -8.45 2.27
N SER A 41 10.74 -8.53 1.95
CA SER A 41 11.63 -7.36 1.92
C SER A 41 11.54 -6.57 0.62
N SER A 42 11.32 -7.25 -0.50
CA SER A 42 11.27 -6.61 -1.82
C SER A 42 9.97 -5.84 -2.02
N PRO A 43 10.04 -4.54 -2.41
CA PRO A 43 8.83 -3.77 -2.73
C PRO A 43 8.01 -4.40 -3.84
N ASP A 44 8.66 -4.91 -4.88
CA ASP A 44 7.95 -5.55 -5.99
C ASP A 44 7.24 -6.83 -5.56
N HIS A 45 7.85 -7.61 -4.68
CA HIS A 45 7.19 -8.80 -4.13
C HIS A 45 6.02 -8.43 -3.21
N ARG A 46 6.11 -7.30 -2.52
CA ARG A 46 4.97 -6.79 -1.73
C ARG A 46 3.81 -6.39 -2.64
N VAL A 47 4.11 -5.78 -3.78
CA VAL A 47 3.08 -5.45 -4.78
C VAL A 47 2.39 -6.71 -5.27
N ASP A 48 3.16 -7.74 -5.62
CA ASP A 48 2.60 -9.01 -6.09
C ASP A 48 1.72 -9.65 -5.02
N HIS A 49 2.14 -9.59 -3.77
CA HIS A 49 1.38 -10.13 -2.65
C HIS A 49 0.05 -9.39 -2.48
N LEU A 50 0.08 -8.06 -2.54
CA LEU A 50 -1.13 -7.25 -2.47
C LEU A 50 -2.08 -7.57 -3.62
N LEU A 51 -1.58 -7.64 -4.85
CA LEU A 51 -2.40 -7.93 -6.02
C LEU A 51 -3.06 -9.30 -5.92
N LYS A 52 -2.37 -10.30 -5.40
CA LYS A 52 -2.96 -11.63 -5.17
C LYS A 52 -4.14 -11.59 -4.20
N ILE A 53 -4.01 -10.80 -3.15
CA ILE A 53 -5.07 -10.67 -2.15
C ILE A 53 -6.29 -9.98 -2.73
N ILE A 54 -6.09 -8.88 -3.45
CA ILE A 54 -7.22 -8.06 -3.90
C ILE A 54 -7.92 -8.60 -5.14
N LYS A 55 -7.30 -9.49 -5.91
CA LYS A 55 -7.92 -10.03 -7.13
C LYS A 55 -9.24 -10.77 -6.86
N ASP A 56 -9.40 -11.32 -5.67
CA ASP A 56 -10.58 -12.09 -5.29
C ASP A 56 -11.61 -11.27 -4.51
N ILE A 57 -11.37 -9.99 -4.34
CA ILE A 57 -12.28 -9.10 -3.62
C ILE A 57 -13.31 -8.53 -4.59
N ASN A 58 -14.58 -8.73 -4.27
CA ASN A 58 -15.72 -8.33 -5.12
C ASN A 58 -16.42 -7.06 -4.62
N GLU A 59 -15.80 -6.27 -3.78
CA GLU A 59 -16.36 -5.01 -3.33
C GLU A 59 -15.40 -3.87 -3.63
N ASP A 60 -15.88 -2.65 -3.48
CA ASP A 60 -15.03 -1.47 -3.68
C ASP A 60 -13.85 -1.49 -2.71
N ILE A 61 -12.67 -1.19 -3.22
CA ILE A 61 -11.41 -1.24 -2.47
C ILE A 61 -10.83 0.16 -2.30
N VAL A 62 -10.48 0.47 -1.07
CA VAL A 62 -9.68 1.65 -0.73
C VAL A 62 -8.33 1.15 -0.22
N LEU A 63 -7.25 1.64 -0.80
CA LEU A 63 -5.90 1.33 -0.32
C LEU A 63 -5.37 2.48 0.53
N VAL A 64 -4.78 2.14 1.65
CA VAL A 64 -4.08 3.10 2.51
C VAL A 64 -2.68 2.57 2.74
N GLY A 65 -1.69 3.31 2.28
CA GLY A 65 -0.30 2.90 2.39
C GLY A 65 0.54 3.91 3.14
N SER A 66 1.41 3.42 4.03
CA SER A 66 2.31 4.25 4.81
C SER A 66 3.76 3.91 4.45
N SER A 67 4.57 4.93 4.20
CA SER A 67 5.99 4.80 3.85
C SER A 67 6.17 3.86 2.63
N MET A 68 6.88 2.75 2.76
CA MET A 68 7.00 1.76 1.68
C MET A 68 5.64 1.21 1.27
N GLY A 69 4.71 1.07 2.20
CA GLY A 69 3.34 0.66 1.90
C GLY A 69 2.63 1.65 0.98
N GLY A 70 3.00 2.93 1.03
CA GLY A 70 2.52 3.93 0.08
C GLY A 70 2.99 3.64 -1.34
N TYR A 71 4.27 3.32 -1.50
CA TYR A 71 4.80 2.89 -2.79
C TYR A 71 4.09 1.65 -3.31
N VAL A 72 3.95 0.64 -2.46
CA VAL A 72 3.28 -0.62 -2.82
C VAL A 72 1.85 -0.37 -3.29
N SER A 73 1.10 0.45 -2.56
CA SER A 73 -0.28 0.77 -2.89
C SER A 73 -0.38 1.55 -4.20
N LEU A 74 0.52 2.51 -4.40
CA LEU A 74 0.54 3.31 -5.62
C LEU A 74 0.82 2.46 -6.85
N VAL A 75 1.81 1.58 -6.77
CA VAL A 75 2.15 0.69 -7.88
C VAL A 75 1.01 -0.28 -8.17
N ALA A 76 0.41 -0.86 -7.15
CA ALA A 76 -0.74 -1.75 -7.33
C ALA A 76 -1.90 -1.02 -8.01
N SER A 77 -2.11 0.26 -7.69
CA SER A 77 -3.19 1.06 -8.26
C SER A 77 -3.09 1.22 -9.78
N GLU A 78 -1.92 1.02 -10.36
CA GLU A 78 -1.73 1.07 -11.81
C GLU A 78 -2.36 -0.13 -12.52
N GLN A 79 -2.62 -1.22 -11.80
CA GLN A 79 -3.04 -2.49 -12.38
C GLN A 79 -4.47 -2.89 -12.03
N ILE A 80 -5.11 -2.17 -11.13
CA ILE A 80 -6.46 -2.49 -10.67
C ILE A 80 -7.30 -1.25 -10.54
N LYS A 81 -8.62 -1.45 -10.56
CA LYS A 81 -9.57 -0.36 -10.35
C LYS A 81 -9.85 -0.23 -8.85
N LEU A 82 -9.59 0.94 -8.31
CA LEU A 82 -9.81 1.25 -6.90
C LEU A 82 -10.84 2.36 -6.74
N LYS A 83 -11.52 2.36 -5.60
CA LYS A 83 -12.39 3.46 -5.20
C LYS A 83 -11.58 4.68 -4.81
N ALA A 84 -10.50 4.48 -4.05
CA ALA A 84 -9.61 5.55 -3.61
C ALA A 84 -8.29 4.97 -3.12
N ILE A 85 -7.29 5.84 -3.05
CA ILE A 85 -5.98 5.53 -2.48
C ILE A 85 -5.54 6.69 -1.61
N PHE A 86 -5.02 6.38 -0.42
CA PHE A 86 -4.49 7.36 0.52
C PHE A 86 -3.05 7.00 0.85
N LEU A 87 -2.15 7.97 0.69
CA LEU A 87 -0.73 7.76 0.92
C LEU A 87 -0.28 8.61 2.11
N LEU A 88 0.29 7.96 3.10
CA LEU A 88 0.78 8.58 4.32
C LEU A 88 2.31 8.56 4.30
N ALA A 89 2.93 9.72 4.11
CA ALA A 89 4.39 9.86 4.01
C ALA A 89 4.98 8.78 3.08
N PRO A 90 4.53 8.69 1.82
CA PRO A 90 4.93 7.59 0.95
C PRO A 90 6.43 7.63 0.62
N ALA A 91 7.05 6.45 0.57
CA ALA A 91 8.43 6.31 0.15
C ALA A 91 8.45 6.13 -1.38
N LEU A 92 8.56 7.23 -2.10
CA LEU A 92 8.59 7.22 -3.57
C LEU A 92 10.00 7.08 -4.14
N TYR A 93 11.02 7.24 -3.30
CA TYR A 93 12.43 7.12 -3.67
C TYR A 93 12.90 5.71 -3.32
N MET A 94 12.82 4.83 -4.31
CA MET A 94 13.05 3.41 -4.11
C MET A 94 14.34 2.92 -4.76
N ASP A 95 15.34 3.80 -4.85
CA ASP A 95 16.60 3.48 -5.51
C ASP A 95 17.32 2.29 -4.87
N ASP A 96 17.20 2.17 -3.55
CA ASP A 96 17.82 1.10 -2.78
C ASP A 96 17.16 -0.26 -2.95
N TYR A 97 16.00 -0.29 -3.62
CA TYR A 97 15.20 -1.51 -3.77
C TYR A 97 15.26 -2.12 -5.16
N LYS A 98 16.09 -1.57 -6.04
CA LYS A 98 16.24 -2.06 -7.42
C LYS A 98 14.88 -2.18 -8.12
N ILE A 99 14.19 -1.07 -8.18
CA ILE A 99 12.84 -1.00 -8.74
C ILE A 99 12.87 -1.37 -10.22
N SER A 100 11.90 -2.19 -10.63
CA SER A 100 11.78 -2.67 -11.99
C SER A 100 11.28 -1.58 -12.95
N ASN A 101 11.33 -1.88 -14.24
CA ASN A 101 10.95 -0.98 -15.32
C ASN A 101 9.53 -0.45 -15.14
N GLY A 102 9.31 0.77 -15.58
CA GLY A 102 7.99 1.39 -15.52
C GLY A 102 7.75 2.22 -14.28
N ARG A 103 8.71 2.27 -13.36
CA ARG A 103 8.62 3.12 -12.17
C ARG A 103 9.27 4.46 -12.45
N LEU A 104 8.96 5.46 -11.61
CA LEU A 104 9.59 6.77 -11.72
C LEU A 104 11.09 6.67 -11.48
N LYS A 105 11.87 7.29 -12.34
CA LYS A 105 13.31 7.45 -12.12
C LYS A 105 13.54 8.54 -11.10
N LYS A 106 14.74 8.56 -10.53
CA LYS A 106 15.08 9.55 -9.50
C LYS A 106 14.84 10.98 -9.98
N GLU A 107 15.26 11.30 -11.20
CA GLU A 107 15.11 12.64 -11.77
C GLU A 107 13.65 13.04 -11.91
N GLU A 108 12.79 12.09 -12.26
CA GLU A 108 11.36 12.33 -12.40
C GLU A 108 10.72 12.58 -11.04
N ARG A 109 11.13 11.83 -10.02
CA ARG A 109 10.63 12.02 -8.66
C ARG A 109 11.06 13.35 -8.09
N ASP A 110 12.32 13.74 -8.32
CA ASP A 110 12.85 15.01 -7.82
C ASP A 110 12.16 16.22 -8.44
N ALA A 111 11.54 16.04 -9.60
CA ALA A 111 10.78 17.09 -10.28
C ALA A 111 9.36 17.27 -9.73
N LEU A 112 8.91 16.32 -8.95
CA LEU A 112 7.57 16.39 -8.35
C LEU A 112 7.57 17.26 -7.10
#